data_ba74da9523479043b8719c55eafe3567
#
_entry.id   ba74da9523479043b8719c55eafe3567
#
_cell.length_a   1.000
_cell.length_b   1.000
_cell.length_c   1.000
_cell.angle_alpha   90.00
_cell.angle_beta   90.00
_cell.angle_gamma   90.00
#
_symmetry.space_group_name_H-M   'P 1'
#
loop_
_entity.id
_entity.type
_entity.pdbx_description
1 polymer ?
#
loop_
_entity_poly.entity_id
_entity_poly.type
_entity_poly.pdbx_seq_one_letter_code
_entity_poly.pdbx_strand_id
1 'polypeptide(L)'
;MPLELAICTCAANFYRKGAKEFHGFEMAKRLGDVGDERLLTAYGTLYRALGRLEQMGLLQSRWEDPEIPARENRPGRRLYTLTAAGGRAVREARSGPAGRRSHGTHWIL
;
A
#
# COMPACT_ATOMS: atom_id res chain seq x y z
N MET A 1 -1.78 -10.30 -8.14
CA MET A 1 -0.78 -9.40 -7.88
C MET A 1 -0.39 -9.37 -6.45
N PRO A 2 0.54 -10.16 -6.07
CA PRO A 2 0.91 -10.23 -4.65
C PRO A 2 1.44 -8.92 -4.10
N LEU A 3 2.25 -8.20 -4.87
CA LEU A 3 2.85 -6.98 -4.35
C LEU A 3 1.78 -5.90 -4.13
N GLU A 4 0.90 -5.72 -5.08
CA GLU A 4 -0.14 -4.71 -4.95
C GLU A 4 -1.06 -5.01 -3.78
N LEU A 5 -1.44 -6.26 -3.61
CA LEU A 5 -2.26 -6.62 -2.47
C LEU A 5 -1.52 -6.42 -1.16
N ALA A 6 -0.23 -6.76 -1.12
CA ALA A 6 0.57 -6.57 0.08
C ALA A 6 0.65 -5.09 0.44
N ILE A 7 0.80 -4.22 -0.56
CA ILE A 7 0.85 -2.78 -0.31
C ILE A 7 -0.46 -2.30 0.29
N CYS A 8 -1.58 -2.69 -0.30
CA CYS A 8 -2.88 -2.24 0.20
C CYS A 8 -3.15 -2.78 1.60
N THR A 9 -2.77 -4.00 1.87
CA THR A 9 -2.95 -4.60 3.19
C THR A 9 -2.11 -3.86 4.23
N CYS A 10 -0.87 -3.54 3.89
CA CYS A 10 -0.03 -2.75 4.78
C CYS A 10 -0.60 -1.37 5.01
N ALA A 11 -1.11 -0.74 3.96
CA ALA A 11 -1.71 0.59 4.09
C ALA A 11 -2.92 0.54 5.01
N ALA A 12 -3.73 -0.51 4.91
CA ALA A 12 -4.87 -0.67 5.81
C ALA A 12 -4.42 -0.85 7.25
N ASN A 13 -3.32 -1.56 7.46
CA ASN A 13 -2.79 -1.73 8.81
C ASN A 13 -2.25 -0.43 9.37
N PHE A 14 -1.56 0.36 8.55
CA PHE A 14 -1.11 1.68 8.99
C PHE A 14 -2.31 2.52 9.41
N TYR A 15 -3.35 2.50 8.59
CA TYR A 15 -4.54 3.29 8.85
C TYR A 15 -5.16 2.90 10.19
N ARG A 16 -5.27 1.60 10.45
CA ARG A 16 -5.84 1.16 11.71
C ARG A 16 -5.02 1.57 12.91
N LYS A 17 -3.72 1.77 12.72
CA LYS A 17 -2.86 2.20 13.80
C LYS A 17 -2.74 3.72 13.87
N GLY A 18 -3.55 4.43 13.12
CA GLY A 18 -3.58 5.89 13.18
C GLY A 18 -2.76 6.60 12.14
N ALA A 19 -2.09 5.87 11.25
CA ALA A 19 -1.26 6.50 10.22
C ALA A 19 -1.98 6.47 8.89
N LYS A 20 -2.64 7.55 8.55
CA LYS A 20 -3.38 7.61 7.30
C LYS A 20 -2.49 7.74 6.09
N GLU A 21 -1.32 8.29 6.24
CA GLU A 21 -0.41 8.52 5.11
C GLU A 21 0.87 7.77 5.34
N PHE A 22 1.51 7.34 4.27
CA PHE A 22 2.81 6.71 4.35
C PHE A 22 3.62 7.13 3.14
N HIS A 23 4.94 7.03 3.21
CA HIS A 23 5.77 7.24 2.04
C HIS A 23 6.39 5.92 1.63
N GLY A 24 6.95 5.90 0.41
CA GLY A 24 7.43 4.65 -0.16
C GLY A 24 8.48 3.95 0.67
N PHE A 25 9.36 4.73 1.31
CA PHE A 25 10.42 4.14 2.11
C PHE A 25 9.84 3.37 3.31
N GLU A 26 8.84 3.94 3.98
CA GLU A 26 8.17 3.25 5.08
C GLU A 26 7.51 1.97 4.59
N MET A 27 6.87 2.04 3.45
CA MET A 27 6.22 0.86 2.89
C MET A 27 7.25 -0.22 2.57
N ALA A 28 8.38 0.18 1.98
CA ALA A 28 9.44 -0.77 1.65
C ALA A 28 9.95 -1.45 2.90
N LYS A 29 10.16 -0.67 3.95
CA LYS A 29 10.67 -1.21 5.19
C LYS A 29 9.69 -2.18 5.80
N ARG A 30 8.41 -1.82 5.80
CA ARG A 30 7.39 -2.67 6.39
C ARG A 30 7.23 -3.98 5.63
N LEU A 31 7.28 -3.93 4.31
CA LEU A 31 7.19 -5.16 3.52
C LEU A 31 8.39 -6.04 3.76
N GLY A 32 9.56 -5.46 3.92
CA GLY A 32 10.73 -6.22 4.26
C GLY A 32 10.61 -6.90 5.61
N ASP A 33 10.01 -6.21 6.57
CA ASP A 33 9.84 -6.75 7.92
C ASP A 33 8.91 -7.95 7.95
N VAL A 34 7.96 -8.03 6.99
CA VAL A 34 7.11 -9.19 6.97
C VAL A 34 7.79 -10.33 6.26
N GLY A 35 8.98 -10.13 5.80
CA GLY A 35 9.79 -11.26 5.50
C GLY A 35 9.84 -11.77 4.09
N ASP A 36 9.16 -11.19 3.17
CA ASP A 36 9.32 -11.66 1.80
C ASP A 36 10.10 -10.63 1.01
N GLU A 37 11.40 -10.74 1.10
CA GLU A 37 12.28 -9.78 0.46
C GLU A 37 12.18 -9.79 -1.03
N ARG A 38 11.65 -10.84 -1.61
CA ARG A 38 11.52 -10.88 -3.04
C ARG A 38 10.48 -9.92 -3.56
N LEU A 39 9.58 -9.46 -2.70
CA LEU A 39 8.62 -8.46 -3.11
C LEU A 39 9.30 -7.12 -3.35
N LEU A 40 10.52 -6.95 -2.84
CA LEU A 40 11.19 -5.69 -2.95
C LEU A 40 12.54 -5.84 -3.61
N THR A 41 12.56 -6.44 -4.77
CA THR A 41 13.83 -6.59 -5.46
C THR A 41 14.41 -5.24 -5.83
N ALA A 42 13.58 -4.23 -6.00
CA ALA A 42 14.07 -2.90 -6.32
C ALA A 42 13.02 -1.88 -5.98
N TYR A 43 13.46 -0.70 -5.59
CA TYR A 43 12.54 0.39 -5.35
C TYR A 43 11.74 0.72 -6.61
N GLY A 44 12.33 0.54 -7.77
CA GLY A 44 11.59 0.76 -9.01
C GLY A 44 10.34 -0.10 -9.10
N THR A 45 10.44 -1.36 -8.68
CA THR A 45 9.29 -2.26 -8.68
C THR A 45 8.21 -1.75 -7.73
N LEU A 46 8.62 -1.32 -6.54
CA LEU A 46 7.67 -0.79 -5.56
C LEU A 46 6.97 0.44 -6.11
N TYR A 47 7.73 1.38 -6.67
CA TYR A 47 7.12 2.63 -7.11
C TYR A 47 6.24 2.43 -8.33
N ARG A 48 6.55 1.46 -9.19
CA ARG A 48 5.64 1.14 -10.29
C ARG A 48 4.34 0.56 -9.75
N ALA A 49 4.41 -0.27 -8.74
CA ALA A 49 3.20 -0.83 -8.13
C ALA A 49 2.36 0.26 -7.47
N LEU A 50 3.01 1.20 -6.77
CA LEU A 50 2.29 2.31 -6.17
C LEU A 50 1.59 3.14 -7.25
N GLY A 51 2.26 3.37 -8.37
CA GLY A 51 1.66 4.10 -9.48
C GLY A 51 0.46 3.39 -10.08
N ARG A 52 0.56 2.07 -10.23
CA ARG A 52 -0.58 1.32 -10.76
C ARG A 52 -1.76 1.39 -9.80
N LEU A 53 -1.52 1.27 -8.51
CA LEU A 53 -2.60 1.35 -7.52
C LEU A 53 -3.26 2.72 -7.53
N GLU A 54 -2.46 3.75 -7.73
CA GLU A 54 -3.01 5.10 -7.84
C GLU A 54 -3.88 5.21 -9.08
N GLN A 55 -3.44 4.67 -10.20
CA GLN A 55 -4.24 4.70 -11.43
C GLN A 55 -5.54 3.92 -11.28
N MET A 56 -5.53 2.88 -10.47
CA MET A 56 -6.73 2.08 -10.24
C MET A 56 -7.65 2.72 -9.20
N GLY A 57 -7.24 3.83 -8.62
CA GLY A 57 -8.07 4.50 -7.63
C GLY A 57 -8.02 3.89 -6.23
N LEU A 58 -7.08 2.99 -5.99
CA LEU A 58 -6.97 2.33 -4.69
C LEU A 58 -6.07 3.08 -3.73
N LEU A 59 -5.17 3.90 -4.27
CA LEU A 59 -4.35 4.81 -3.49
C LEU A 59 -4.47 6.20 -4.09
N GLN A 60 -4.22 7.21 -3.28
CA GLN A 60 -4.01 8.55 -3.82
C GLN A 60 -2.77 9.12 -3.18
N SER A 61 -2.18 10.13 -3.79
CA SER A 61 -0.90 10.63 -3.32
C SER A 61 -0.85 12.14 -3.39
N ARG A 62 0.08 12.69 -2.62
CA ARG A 62 0.38 14.11 -2.65
C ARG A 62 1.83 14.31 -2.25
N TRP A 63 2.38 15.46 -2.58
CA TRP A 63 3.71 15.80 -2.09
C TRP A 63 3.57 16.37 -0.68
N GLU A 64 4.53 16.05 0.17
CA GLU A 64 4.53 16.62 1.50
C GLU A 64 4.78 18.12 1.43
N ASP A 65 4.37 18.83 2.48
CA ASP A 65 4.58 20.27 2.57
C ASP A 65 6.08 20.56 2.41
N PRO A 66 6.49 21.39 1.46
CA PRO A 66 7.91 21.61 1.21
C PRO A 66 8.70 22.13 2.39
N GLU A 67 8.05 22.75 3.34
CA GLU A 67 8.77 23.28 4.49
C GLU A 67 9.30 22.20 5.40
N ILE A 68 8.66 21.03 5.39
CA ILE A 68 9.08 19.95 6.26
C ILE A 68 10.42 19.36 5.83
N PRO A 69 10.58 18.93 4.57
CA PRO A 69 11.89 18.42 4.16
C PRO A 69 12.97 19.50 4.19
N ALA A 70 12.60 20.76 3.95
CA ALA A 70 13.58 21.83 4.02
C ALA A 70 14.13 21.97 5.43
N ARG A 71 13.25 21.92 6.44
CA ARG A 71 13.71 22.00 7.83
C ARG A 71 14.52 20.80 8.24
N GLU A 72 14.21 19.63 7.67
CA GLU A 72 14.91 18.41 8.02
C GLU A 72 16.09 18.13 7.11
N ASN A 73 16.33 19.04 6.17
CA ASN A 73 17.48 18.93 5.28
C ASN A 73 17.49 17.63 4.51
N ARG A 74 16.38 17.28 3.93
CA ARG A 74 16.22 16.08 3.13
C ARG A 74 15.29 16.35 1.94
N PRO A 75 15.28 15.47 0.95
CA PRO A 75 14.36 15.63 -0.19
C PRO A 75 12.91 15.50 0.24
N GLY A 76 12.04 16.10 -0.53
CA GLY A 76 10.60 15.96 -0.31
C GLY A 76 10.13 14.55 -0.57
N ARG A 77 9.02 14.18 0.05
CA ARG A 77 8.47 12.83 -0.05
C ARG A 77 7.08 12.87 -0.65
N ARG A 78 6.77 11.82 -1.40
CA ARG A 78 5.42 11.62 -1.88
C ARG A 78 4.69 10.79 -0.83
N LEU A 79 3.52 11.26 -0.42
CA LEU A 79 2.74 10.60 0.61
C LEU A 79 1.54 9.92 -0.04
N TYR A 80 1.25 8.71 0.38
CA TYR A 80 0.17 7.90 -0.19
C TYR A 80 -0.87 7.61 0.87
N THR A 81 -2.11 7.52 0.45
CA THR A 81 -3.25 7.22 1.32
C THR A 81 -4.10 6.15 0.66
N LEU A 82 -4.54 5.17 1.44
CA LEU A 82 -5.48 4.18 0.95
C LEU A 82 -6.84 4.83 0.79
N THR A 83 -7.44 4.70 -0.37
CA THR A 83 -8.75 5.28 -0.62
C THR A 83 -9.84 4.36 -0.06
N ALA A 84 -11.08 4.84 -0.07
CA ALA A 84 -12.20 3.98 0.32
C ALA A 84 -12.29 2.76 -0.59
N ALA A 85 -12.05 2.95 -1.89
CA ALA A 85 -12.03 1.83 -2.83
C ALA A 85 -10.91 0.86 -2.49
N GLY A 86 -9.74 1.39 -2.09
CA GLY A 86 -8.64 0.54 -1.67
C GLY A 86 -8.98 -0.27 -0.44
N GLY A 87 -9.66 0.35 0.52
CA GLY A 87 -10.10 -0.35 1.71
C GLY A 87 -11.08 -1.46 1.39
N ARG A 88 -12.01 -1.20 0.47
CA ARG A 88 -12.95 -2.23 0.05
C ARG A 88 -12.23 -3.39 -0.63
N ALA A 89 -11.24 -3.08 -1.47
CA ALA A 89 -10.49 -4.13 -2.15
C ALA A 89 -9.77 -5.04 -1.17
N VAL A 90 -9.23 -4.47 -0.09
CA VAL A 90 -8.58 -5.26 0.93
C VAL A 90 -9.59 -6.17 1.62
N ARG A 91 -10.74 -5.62 1.98
CA ARG A 91 -11.77 -6.42 2.63
C ARG A 91 -12.27 -7.54 1.74
N GLU A 92 -12.45 -7.25 0.46
CA GLU A 92 -12.92 -8.26 -0.49
C GLU A 92 -11.88 -9.35 -0.67
N ALA A 93 -10.62 -9.01 -0.70
CA ALA A 93 -9.58 -10.01 -0.81
C ALA A 93 -9.57 -10.92 0.41
N ARG A 94 -9.80 -10.36 1.59
CA ARG A 94 -9.84 -11.17 2.78
C ARG A 94 -11.06 -12.04 2.85
N SER A 95 -12.17 -11.57 2.29
CA SER A 95 -13.43 -12.30 2.30
C SER A 95 -13.61 -13.19 1.10
N GLY A 96 -12.63 -13.24 0.20
CA GLY A 96 -12.75 -14.02 -1.01
C GLY A 96 -12.67 -15.51 -0.73
N PRO A 97 -12.55 -16.31 -1.77
CA PRO A 97 -12.55 -17.74 -1.61
C PRO A 97 -11.54 -18.23 -0.59
N ALA A 98 -10.37 -17.66 -0.57
CA ALA A 98 -9.37 -18.04 0.39
C ALA A 98 -9.76 -17.61 1.79
N GLY A 99 -10.36 -16.46 1.91
CA GLY A 99 -10.74 -15.92 3.19
C GLY A 99 -11.99 -16.52 3.71
N ARG A 100 -12.96 -16.88 2.85
CA ARG A 100 -14.11 -17.41 3.31
C ARG A 100 -14.15 -18.75 3.16
N ARG A 101 -13.52 -19.29 2.51
CA ARG A 101 -13.51 -20.54 2.24
C ARG A 101 -14.69 -21.19 2.32
N SER A 102 -15.45 -20.94 2.81
CA SER A 102 -16.54 -21.70 2.86
C SER A 102 -17.40 -21.49 1.79
N HIS A 103 -17.41 -20.54 1.14
CA HIS A 103 -18.29 -20.43 0.19
C HIS A 103 -17.76 -20.39 -0.95
N GLY A 104 -17.00 -20.32 -1.12
CA GLY A 104 -16.50 -20.29 -2.15
C GLY A 104 -16.97 -19.70 -3.21
N THR A 105 -16.94 -19.17 -3.63
CA THR A 105 -17.46 -18.75 -4.43
C THR A 105 -17.15 -18.05 -5.33
N HIS A 106 -16.64 -17.85 -5.80
CA HIS A 106 -16.49 -17.37 -6.72
C HIS A 106 -15.80 -16.37 -7.16
N TRP A 107 -15.46 -15.78 -6.98
CA TRP A 107 -14.99 -14.76 -7.47
C TRP A 107 -13.70 -14.60 -7.25
N ILE A 108 -13.10 -14.38 -7.62
CA ILE A 108 -12.02 -14.29 -7.51
C ILE A 108 -11.41 -13.33 -7.59
N LEU A 109 -10.90 -13.01 -7.58
CA LEU A 109 -10.33 -12.13 -7.53
C LEU A 109 -9.44 -12.12 -7.89
#